data_23df56fd007c0f95047def75da3234ea
#
_entry.id   23df56fd007c0f95047def75da3234ea
#
_cell.length_a   1.000
_cell.length_b   1.000
_cell.length_c   1.000
_cell.angle_alpha   90.00
_cell.angle_beta   90.00
_cell.angle_gamma   90.00
#
_symmetry.space_group_name_H-M   'P 1'
#
loop_
_entity.id
_entity.type
_entity.pdbx_description
1 polymer ?
#
loop_
_entity_poly.entity_id
_entity_poly.type
_entity_poly.pdbx_seq_one_letter_code
_entity_poly.pdbx_strand_id
1 'polypeptide(L)'
;AFIPVIQPHAELLAPEDSIIGKYRGKYPETPFVAEKKGAEYGDPAFDVKAYCSQPEPHATFAAMVSRVDKYVGDVVVLLKELGIDDNTIVIFSSDNGPHLEGGADPDFWNSNGDFSGYKRSMTDGGIRIPMIIKWGNKIKAGSISKHIGAFYDFMPTFAELLGVDVDETDGISFLPVITGDGEQKAHEFLYWEHQGNVAVRMGDWKAIRTGLLKDKDAPLKLYNISSDVAEVNDVAALNPEIAAKAMEIMKREHTVNHDYPLYASERKK
;
A
#
# COMPACT_ATOMS: atom_id res chain seq x y z
N ALA A 1 15.50 10.70 -7.24
CA ALA A 1 14.26 11.20 -7.84
C ALA A 1 13.07 10.44 -7.23
N PHE A 2 11.97 11.13 -6.93
CA PHE A 2 10.69 10.52 -6.58
C PHE A 2 9.74 10.77 -7.76
N ILE A 3 9.19 9.68 -8.33
CA ILE A 3 8.36 9.74 -9.54
C ILE A 3 6.98 9.18 -9.19
N PRO A 4 6.07 10.00 -8.60
CA PRO A 4 4.73 9.56 -8.28
C PRO A 4 3.91 9.42 -9.56
N VAL A 5 3.27 8.27 -9.75
CA VAL A 5 2.30 8.04 -10.82
C VAL A 5 0.92 7.82 -10.21
N ILE A 6 -0.11 8.41 -10.82
CA ILE A 6 -1.48 8.32 -10.32
C ILE A 6 -2.06 6.93 -10.62
N GLN A 7 -1.70 6.36 -11.77
CA GLN A 7 -2.20 5.05 -12.19
C GLN A 7 -1.80 3.93 -11.19
N PRO A 8 -2.66 2.96 -10.96
CA PRO A 8 -4.00 2.73 -11.54
C PRO A 8 -5.16 3.30 -10.71
N HIS A 9 -4.96 4.37 -9.92
CA HIS A 9 -6.02 5.01 -9.15
C HIS A 9 -7.13 5.56 -10.06
N ALA A 10 -8.38 5.59 -9.57
CA ALA A 10 -9.45 6.30 -10.25
C ALA A 10 -9.13 7.82 -10.34
N GLU A 11 -9.44 8.50 -11.43
CA GLU A 11 -10.34 8.06 -12.51
C GLU A 11 -9.72 6.92 -13.33
N LEU A 12 -10.52 5.89 -13.66
CA LEU A 12 -10.08 4.87 -14.61
C LEU A 12 -10.14 5.44 -16.02
N LEU A 13 -9.06 6.07 -16.44
CA LEU A 13 -8.92 6.70 -17.75
C LEU A 13 -7.62 6.26 -18.42
N ALA A 14 -7.71 5.92 -19.69
CA ALA A 14 -6.56 5.59 -20.50
C ALA A 14 -6.66 6.30 -21.86
N PRO A 15 -5.55 6.79 -22.45
CA PRO A 15 -5.56 7.27 -23.81
C PRO A 15 -5.99 6.23 -24.82
N GLU A 16 -6.68 6.68 -25.88
CA GLU A 16 -7.09 5.85 -27.02
C GLU A 16 -5.88 5.51 -27.90
N ASP A 17 -5.17 4.45 -27.53
CA ASP A 17 -3.96 4.03 -28.22
C ASP A 17 -3.82 2.49 -28.29
N SER A 18 -2.65 2.02 -28.72
CA SER A 18 -2.37 0.59 -28.85
C SER A 18 -2.34 -0.17 -27.51
N ILE A 19 -2.19 0.52 -26.37
CA ILE A 19 -2.16 -0.16 -25.05
C ILE A 19 -3.59 -0.52 -24.66
N ILE A 20 -4.54 0.42 -24.68
CA ILE A 20 -5.96 0.11 -24.39
C ILE A 20 -6.53 -0.87 -25.41
N GLY A 21 -6.14 -0.71 -26.68
CA GLY A 21 -6.55 -1.63 -27.77
C GLY A 21 -6.18 -3.11 -27.54
N LYS A 22 -5.16 -3.38 -26.72
CA LYS A 22 -4.80 -4.77 -26.34
C LYS A 22 -5.84 -5.41 -25.43
N TYR A 23 -6.64 -4.64 -24.71
CA TYR A 23 -7.51 -5.15 -23.64
C TYR A 23 -8.99 -5.06 -23.97
N ARG A 24 -9.42 -4.15 -24.84
CA ARG A 24 -10.82 -4.02 -25.27
C ARG A 24 -11.37 -5.33 -25.80
N GLY A 25 -12.56 -5.67 -25.31
CA GLY A 25 -13.27 -6.90 -25.70
C GLY A 25 -12.65 -8.20 -25.18
N LYS A 26 -11.60 -8.15 -24.36
CA LYS A 26 -10.98 -9.36 -23.79
C LYS A 26 -11.60 -9.83 -22.49
N TYR A 27 -12.26 -8.93 -21.77
CA TYR A 27 -12.83 -9.21 -20.46
C TYR A 27 -14.33 -8.93 -20.46
N PRO A 28 -15.11 -9.64 -19.64
CA PRO A 28 -16.45 -9.19 -19.31
C PRO A 28 -16.32 -7.83 -18.60
N GLU A 29 -17.17 -6.89 -18.94
CA GLU A 29 -17.14 -5.56 -18.35
C GLU A 29 -18.30 -5.36 -17.40
N THR A 30 -18.06 -4.65 -16.29
CA THR A 30 -19.08 -4.18 -15.36
C THR A 30 -19.06 -2.64 -15.39
N PRO A 31 -19.81 -2.01 -16.32
CA PRO A 31 -19.77 -0.56 -16.49
C PRO A 31 -20.03 0.19 -15.19
N PHE A 32 -19.19 1.16 -14.89
CA PHE A 32 -19.39 2.10 -13.80
C PHE A 32 -20.13 3.32 -14.31
N VAL A 33 -21.22 3.69 -13.64
CA VAL A 33 -22.02 4.88 -13.94
C VAL A 33 -21.81 5.91 -12.82
N ALA A 34 -21.45 7.13 -13.19
CA ALA A 34 -21.26 8.22 -12.26
C ALA A 34 -22.54 8.49 -11.45
N GLU A 35 -22.40 8.58 -10.14
CA GLU A 35 -23.55 8.79 -9.23
C GLU A 35 -24.07 10.24 -9.23
N LYS A 36 -23.22 11.19 -9.63
CA LYS A 36 -23.53 12.62 -9.61
C LYS A 36 -23.67 13.18 -11.01
N LYS A 37 -24.64 14.07 -11.19
CA LYS A 37 -24.74 14.90 -12.40
C LYS A 37 -23.50 15.80 -12.50
N GLY A 38 -22.95 15.94 -13.71
CA GLY A 38 -21.75 16.72 -13.96
C GLY A 38 -20.45 16.00 -13.56
N ALA A 39 -20.49 14.70 -13.32
CA ALA A 39 -19.31 13.88 -13.07
C ALA A 39 -18.71 13.27 -14.36
N GLU A 40 -19.20 13.63 -15.54
CA GLU A 40 -18.66 13.15 -16.80
C GLU A 40 -17.44 13.98 -17.22
N TYR A 41 -16.37 13.29 -17.61
CA TYR A 41 -15.15 13.96 -18.07
C TYR A 41 -15.41 14.81 -19.31
N GLY A 42 -14.99 16.07 -19.24
CA GLY A 42 -15.25 17.05 -20.31
C GLY A 42 -16.58 17.80 -20.17
N ASP A 43 -17.44 17.50 -19.20
CA ASP A 43 -18.60 18.31 -18.87
C ASP A 43 -18.13 19.67 -18.28
N PRO A 44 -18.68 20.82 -18.75
CA PRO A 44 -18.38 22.13 -18.15
C PRO A 44 -18.71 22.24 -16.66
N ALA A 45 -19.62 21.39 -16.16
CA ALA A 45 -20.01 21.29 -14.76
C ALA A 45 -19.29 20.16 -14.01
N PHE A 46 -18.14 19.71 -14.51
CA PHE A 46 -17.37 18.61 -13.94
C PHE A 46 -17.09 18.80 -12.44
N ASP A 47 -17.52 17.84 -11.63
CA ASP A 47 -17.27 17.82 -10.19
C ASP A 47 -16.01 16.98 -9.90
N VAL A 48 -14.90 17.63 -9.60
CA VAL A 48 -13.62 16.99 -9.27
C VAL A 48 -13.66 16.10 -8.02
N LYS A 49 -14.78 16.08 -7.28
CA LYS A 49 -15.01 15.21 -6.13
C LYS A 49 -15.83 13.96 -6.46
N ALA A 50 -16.24 13.80 -7.72
CA ALA A 50 -16.97 12.64 -8.20
C ALA A 50 -16.13 11.86 -9.23
N TYR A 51 -16.36 10.55 -9.33
CA TYR A 51 -15.72 9.72 -10.35
C TYR A 51 -16.55 9.72 -11.63
N CYS A 52 -15.88 9.81 -12.79
CA CYS A 52 -16.51 9.73 -14.10
C CYS A 52 -17.05 8.33 -14.39
N SER A 53 -18.11 8.26 -15.22
CA SER A 53 -18.57 6.98 -15.78
C SER A 53 -17.47 6.31 -16.60
N GLN A 54 -17.36 4.99 -16.47
CA GLN A 54 -16.42 4.18 -17.22
C GLN A 54 -17.11 2.95 -17.80
N PRO A 55 -17.31 2.87 -19.13
CA PRO A 55 -18.02 1.75 -19.77
C PRO A 55 -17.19 0.46 -19.81
N GLU A 56 -15.86 0.55 -19.82
CA GLU A 56 -14.92 -0.55 -19.95
C GLU A 56 -13.89 -0.57 -18.81
N PRO A 57 -14.32 -0.67 -17.53
CA PRO A 57 -13.41 -0.50 -16.40
C PRO A 57 -12.30 -1.55 -16.33
N HIS A 58 -12.59 -2.82 -16.69
CA HIS A 58 -11.58 -3.87 -16.65
C HIS A 58 -10.50 -3.66 -17.72
N ALA A 59 -10.89 -3.39 -18.96
CA ALA A 59 -9.92 -3.10 -20.02
C ALA A 59 -9.11 -1.84 -19.70
N THR A 60 -9.75 -0.80 -19.16
CA THR A 60 -9.09 0.46 -18.78
C THR A 60 -8.11 0.25 -17.65
N PHE A 61 -8.48 -0.47 -16.59
CA PHE A 61 -7.59 -0.79 -15.47
C PHE A 61 -6.35 -1.56 -15.94
N ALA A 62 -6.54 -2.60 -16.77
CA ALA A 62 -5.42 -3.37 -17.35
C ALA A 62 -4.48 -2.48 -18.19
N ALA A 63 -5.04 -1.54 -18.96
CA ALA A 63 -4.26 -0.59 -19.72
C ALA A 63 -3.47 0.39 -18.82
N MET A 64 -4.08 0.87 -17.72
CA MET A 64 -3.41 1.73 -16.75
C MET A 64 -2.23 1.02 -16.08
N VAL A 65 -2.41 -0.22 -15.63
CA VAL A 65 -1.33 -1.05 -15.05
C VAL A 65 -0.21 -1.26 -16.06
N SER A 66 -0.53 -1.57 -17.33
CA SER A 66 0.48 -1.73 -18.40
C SER A 66 1.24 -0.44 -18.69
N ARG A 67 0.62 0.74 -18.47
CA ARG A 67 1.33 2.02 -18.58
C ARG A 67 2.31 2.22 -17.45
N VAL A 68 1.96 1.84 -16.22
CA VAL A 68 2.89 1.90 -15.09
C VAL A 68 4.12 1.03 -15.38
N ASP A 69 3.92 -0.19 -15.87
CA ASP A 69 5.01 -1.09 -16.29
C ASP A 69 5.88 -0.44 -17.37
N LYS A 70 5.25 0.15 -18.40
CA LYS A 70 5.95 0.90 -19.44
C LYS A 70 6.79 2.05 -18.87
N TYR A 71 6.25 2.85 -17.94
CA TYR A 71 6.99 3.99 -17.36
C TYR A 71 8.22 3.51 -16.60
N VAL A 72 8.12 2.42 -15.85
CA VAL A 72 9.28 1.80 -15.19
C VAL A 72 10.30 1.31 -16.21
N GLY A 73 9.83 0.68 -17.29
CA GLY A 73 10.68 0.26 -18.40
C GLY A 73 11.43 1.42 -19.06
N ASP A 74 10.72 2.53 -19.35
CA ASP A 74 11.30 3.74 -19.94
C ASP A 74 12.41 4.33 -19.04
N VAL A 75 12.18 4.38 -17.72
CA VAL A 75 13.19 4.83 -16.75
C VAL A 75 14.41 3.92 -16.76
N VAL A 76 14.23 2.61 -16.75
CA VAL A 76 15.34 1.65 -16.77
C VAL A 76 16.15 1.74 -18.06
N VAL A 77 15.49 1.95 -19.20
CA VAL A 77 16.17 2.19 -20.51
C VAL A 77 16.97 3.47 -20.46
N LEU A 78 16.38 4.57 -20.00
CA LEU A 78 17.06 5.86 -19.89
C LEU A 78 18.33 5.78 -19.01
N LEU A 79 18.26 5.10 -17.87
CA LEU A 79 19.41 4.94 -16.98
C LEU A 79 20.57 4.21 -17.68
N LYS A 80 20.27 3.21 -18.52
CA LYS A 80 21.27 2.51 -19.34
C LYS A 80 21.87 3.41 -20.43
N GLU A 81 21.02 4.17 -21.14
CA GLU A 81 21.47 5.12 -22.17
C GLU A 81 22.40 6.20 -21.58
N LEU A 82 22.15 6.61 -20.34
CA LEU A 82 22.98 7.56 -19.60
C LEU A 82 24.23 6.92 -18.98
N GLY A 83 24.37 5.60 -18.99
CA GLY A 83 25.51 4.88 -18.41
C GLY A 83 25.59 4.96 -16.89
N ILE A 84 24.45 5.12 -16.20
CA ILE A 84 24.38 5.26 -14.73
C ILE A 84 23.56 4.16 -14.05
N ASP A 85 23.09 3.16 -14.79
CA ASP A 85 22.21 2.11 -14.26
C ASP A 85 22.89 1.22 -13.21
N ASP A 86 24.20 1.02 -13.28
CA ASP A 86 24.96 0.27 -12.27
C ASP A 86 25.13 1.05 -10.95
N ASN A 87 25.02 2.38 -10.98
CA ASN A 87 25.14 3.27 -9.82
C ASN A 87 23.79 3.88 -9.40
N THR A 88 22.68 3.29 -9.82
CA THR A 88 21.35 3.78 -9.49
C THR A 88 20.51 2.67 -8.88
N ILE A 89 19.94 2.94 -7.71
CA ILE A 89 18.90 2.09 -7.11
C ILE A 89 17.55 2.50 -7.69
N VAL A 90 16.85 1.56 -8.29
CA VAL A 90 15.49 1.73 -8.77
C VAL A 90 14.55 0.96 -7.84
N ILE A 91 13.59 1.67 -7.23
CA ILE A 91 12.61 1.10 -6.32
C ILE A 91 11.21 1.33 -6.89
N PHE A 92 10.46 0.27 -7.04
CA PHE A 92 9.04 0.30 -7.38
C PHE A 92 8.22 -0.17 -6.20
N SER A 93 7.17 0.58 -5.85
CA SER A 93 6.22 0.23 -4.80
C SER A 93 4.87 0.89 -5.05
N SER A 94 3.89 0.61 -4.19
CA SER A 94 2.60 1.27 -4.11
C SER A 94 2.45 1.95 -2.74
N ASP A 95 1.47 2.84 -2.60
CA ASP A 95 1.18 3.54 -1.35
C ASP A 95 0.16 2.80 -0.46
N ASN A 96 -0.71 1.99 -1.05
CA ASN A 96 -1.72 1.17 -0.38
C ASN A 96 -2.14 -0.03 -1.23
N GLY A 97 -2.97 -0.88 -0.65
CA GLY A 97 -3.62 -1.97 -1.36
C GLY A 97 -4.63 -1.51 -2.40
N PRO A 98 -5.25 -2.43 -3.16
CA PRO A 98 -6.17 -2.10 -4.24
C PRO A 98 -7.40 -1.34 -3.74
N HIS A 99 -8.00 -0.53 -4.62
CA HIS A 99 -9.16 0.31 -4.32
C HIS A 99 -10.43 -0.16 -5.05
N LEU A 100 -11.58 0.35 -4.61
CA LEU A 100 -12.91 0.05 -5.16
C LEU A 100 -13.54 1.25 -5.87
N GLU A 101 -12.79 2.34 -6.09
CA GLU A 101 -13.33 3.58 -6.63
C GLU A 101 -13.42 3.57 -8.16
N GLY A 102 -14.43 4.27 -8.70
CA GLY A 102 -14.55 4.61 -10.12
C GLY A 102 -14.68 3.42 -11.06
N GLY A 103 -15.20 2.28 -10.58
CA GLY A 103 -15.35 1.06 -11.37
C GLY A 103 -14.17 0.09 -11.27
N ALA A 104 -13.17 0.38 -10.43
CA ALA A 104 -12.12 -0.59 -10.13
C ALA A 104 -12.72 -1.84 -9.47
N ASP A 105 -12.32 -2.99 -9.94
CA ASP A 105 -12.81 -4.30 -9.49
C ASP A 105 -11.64 -5.19 -9.05
N PRO A 106 -11.17 -5.02 -7.81
CA PRO A 106 -10.06 -5.81 -7.29
C PRO A 106 -10.39 -7.30 -7.14
N ASP A 107 -11.67 -7.67 -6.98
CA ASP A 107 -12.09 -9.07 -6.89
C ASP A 107 -11.96 -9.76 -8.26
N PHE A 108 -12.39 -9.11 -9.33
CA PHE A 108 -12.20 -9.62 -10.69
C PHE A 108 -10.72 -9.88 -11.00
N TRP A 109 -9.84 -8.98 -10.57
CA TRP A 109 -8.41 -9.06 -10.82
C TRP A 109 -7.65 -9.88 -9.79
N ASN A 110 -8.29 -10.31 -8.69
CA ASN A 110 -7.62 -10.87 -7.51
C ASN A 110 -6.43 -10.00 -7.07
N SER A 111 -6.64 -8.68 -7.02
CA SER A 111 -5.57 -7.69 -6.88
C SER A 111 -4.86 -7.72 -5.52
N ASN A 112 -5.54 -8.20 -4.49
CA ASN A 112 -5.02 -8.40 -3.13
C ASN A 112 -4.57 -9.84 -2.86
N GLY A 113 -4.65 -10.74 -3.87
CA GLY A 113 -4.28 -12.15 -3.71
C GLY A 113 -5.09 -12.83 -2.59
N ASP A 114 -4.40 -13.51 -1.69
CA ASP A 114 -5.02 -14.22 -0.56
C ASP A 114 -5.33 -13.30 0.64
N PHE A 115 -4.99 -12.00 0.56
CA PHE A 115 -5.19 -11.05 1.64
C PHE A 115 -6.60 -10.47 1.62
N SER A 116 -7.22 -10.28 2.80
CA SER A 116 -8.53 -9.64 2.88
C SER A 116 -8.43 -8.11 2.94
N GLY A 117 -9.51 -7.44 2.51
CA GLY A 117 -9.63 -6.00 2.54
C GLY A 117 -8.96 -5.29 1.37
N TYR A 118 -9.23 -3.99 1.29
CA TYR A 118 -8.80 -3.09 0.23
C TYR A 118 -8.28 -1.80 0.85
N LYS A 119 -7.84 -0.86 0.05
CA LYS A 119 -7.48 0.49 0.47
C LYS A 119 -8.39 0.99 1.62
N ARG A 120 -7.82 1.57 2.66
CA ARG A 120 -8.41 2.01 3.94
C ARG A 120 -8.72 0.88 4.94
N SER A 121 -8.59 -0.38 4.56
CA SER A 121 -8.67 -1.49 5.52
C SER A 121 -7.39 -1.60 6.33
N MET A 122 -7.50 -2.06 7.58
CA MET A 122 -6.36 -2.40 8.43
C MET A 122 -5.89 -3.85 8.26
N THR A 123 -6.60 -4.64 7.46
CA THR A 123 -6.15 -5.98 7.05
C THR A 123 -5.06 -5.89 5.98
N ASP A 124 -4.32 -6.98 5.78
CA ASP A 124 -3.15 -6.97 4.87
C ASP A 124 -3.50 -6.59 3.43
N GLY A 125 -4.70 -6.90 2.94
CA GLY A 125 -5.15 -6.46 1.62
C GLY A 125 -5.23 -4.93 1.46
N GLY A 126 -5.39 -4.18 2.56
CA GLY A 126 -5.40 -2.71 2.54
C GLY A 126 -4.04 -2.06 2.72
N ILE A 127 -3.14 -2.67 3.48
CA ILE A 127 -1.86 -2.05 3.87
C ILE A 127 -0.62 -2.73 3.31
N ARG A 128 -0.68 -4.01 2.94
CA ARG A 128 0.45 -4.72 2.36
C ARG A 128 0.59 -4.37 0.88
N ILE A 129 1.79 -3.98 0.49
CA ILE A 129 2.10 -3.45 -0.84
C ILE A 129 3.27 -4.22 -1.46
N PRO A 130 3.36 -4.30 -2.80
CA PRO A 130 4.52 -4.84 -3.47
C PRO A 130 5.73 -3.92 -3.28
N MET A 131 6.92 -4.48 -3.25
CA MET A 131 8.17 -3.75 -3.38
C MET A 131 9.15 -4.53 -4.26
N ILE A 132 9.71 -3.86 -5.27
CA ILE A 132 10.73 -4.40 -6.17
C ILE A 132 11.91 -3.45 -6.16
N ILE A 133 13.11 -3.99 -5.97
CA ILE A 133 14.33 -3.19 -5.93
C ILE A 133 15.33 -3.76 -6.97
N LYS A 134 15.88 -2.86 -7.79
CA LYS A 134 16.96 -3.14 -8.71
C LYS A 134 18.15 -2.24 -8.39
N TRP A 135 19.35 -2.80 -8.29
CA TRP A 135 20.58 -2.03 -8.12
C TRP A 135 21.76 -2.70 -8.82
N GLY A 136 21.94 -2.42 -10.10
CA GLY A 136 23.05 -2.92 -10.92
C GLY A 136 23.43 -4.37 -10.62
N ASN A 137 24.69 -4.61 -10.33
CA ASN A 137 25.23 -5.91 -9.95
C ASN A 137 25.24 -6.15 -8.42
N LYS A 138 24.66 -5.24 -7.63
CA LYS A 138 24.63 -5.35 -6.15
C LYS A 138 23.52 -6.28 -5.65
N ILE A 139 22.40 -6.35 -6.38
CA ILE A 139 21.30 -7.24 -6.05
C ILE A 139 21.25 -8.38 -7.07
N LYS A 140 21.26 -9.61 -6.58
CA LYS A 140 21.10 -10.79 -7.46
C LYS A 140 19.72 -10.78 -8.11
N ALA A 141 19.69 -10.85 -9.43
CA ALA A 141 18.43 -10.92 -10.17
C ALA A 141 17.59 -12.13 -9.75
N GLY A 142 16.27 -11.92 -9.59
CA GLY A 142 15.32 -12.95 -9.20
C GLY A 142 15.39 -13.35 -7.71
N SER A 143 16.17 -12.65 -6.88
CA SER A 143 16.15 -12.88 -5.43
C SER A 143 14.82 -12.43 -4.81
N ILE A 144 14.39 -13.16 -3.79
CA ILE A 144 13.16 -12.87 -3.03
C ILE A 144 13.53 -12.76 -1.56
N SER A 145 13.04 -11.71 -0.90
CA SER A 145 13.17 -11.53 0.55
C SER A 145 11.82 -11.66 1.23
N LYS A 146 11.82 -12.23 2.44
CA LYS A 146 10.68 -12.26 3.36
C LYS A 146 10.78 -11.19 4.45
N HIS A 147 11.71 -10.25 4.31
CA HIS A 147 11.84 -9.14 5.24
C HIS A 147 10.54 -8.34 5.32
N ILE A 148 10.18 -7.97 6.54
CA ILE A 148 8.99 -7.18 6.83
C ILE A 148 9.47 -5.77 7.14
N GLY A 149 9.09 -4.82 6.31
CA GLY A 149 9.48 -3.42 6.45
C GLY A 149 8.31 -2.47 6.23
N ALA A 150 8.56 -1.20 6.43
CA ALA A 150 7.62 -0.11 6.23
C ALA A 150 8.29 1.08 5.52
N PHE A 151 7.51 2.06 5.07
CA PHE A 151 8.07 3.22 4.34
C PHE A 151 9.06 4.05 5.16
N TYR A 152 8.90 4.12 6.47
CA TYR A 152 9.83 4.85 7.34
C TYR A 152 11.23 4.19 7.42
N ASP A 153 11.39 2.95 6.91
CA ASP A 153 12.68 2.26 6.83
C ASP A 153 13.57 2.80 5.70
N PHE A 154 13.00 3.49 4.71
CA PHE A 154 13.78 4.06 3.62
C PHE A 154 14.78 5.11 4.10
N MET A 155 14.38 5.96 5.04
CA MET A 155 15.26 7.01 5.53
C MET A 155 16.54 6.46 6.18
N PRO A 156 16.48 5.57 7.19
CA PRO A 156 17.70 4.99 7.76
C PRO A 156 18.46 4.10 6.76
N THR A 157 17.79 3.46 5.79
CA THR A 157 18.45 2.67 4.75
C THR A 157 19.34 3.54 3.85
N PHE A 158 18.81 4.68 3.39
CA PHE A 158 19.59 5.59 2.56
C PHE A 158 20.67 6.31 3.34
N ALA A 159 20.44 6.63 4.61
CA ALA A 159 21.45 7.23 5.47
C ALA A 159 22.64 6.27 5.70
N GLU A 160 22.36 5.00 6.02
CA GLU A 160 23.40 3.98 6.15
C GLU A 160 24.19 3.82 4.85
N LEU A 161 23.49 3.76 3.70
CA LEU A 161 24.13 3.68 2.38
C LEU A 161 25.07 4.86 2.10
N LEU A 162 24.69 6.05 2.55
CA LEU A 162 25.46 7.28 2.32
C LEU A 162 26.50 7.56 3.41
N GLY A 163 26.52 6.77 4.49
CA GLY A 163 27.39 6.96 5.64
C GLY A 163 27.10 8.26 6.41
N VAL A 164 25.82 8.64 6.49
CA VAL A 164 25.35 9.81 7.24
C VAL A 164 24.51 9.38 8.43
N ASP A 165 24.60 10.13 9.52
CA ASP A 165 23.75 9.90 10.69
C ASP A 165 22.31 10.32 10.43
N VAL A 166 21.38 9.63 11.07
CA VAL A 166 19.95 9.96 11.10
C VAL A 166 19.56 10.26 12.53
N ASP A 167 18.77 11.31 12.72
CA ASP A 167 18.11 11.59 13.98
C ASP A 167 17.15 10.44 14.36
N GLU A 168 16.50 10.54 15.51
CA GLU A 168 15.52 9.54 15.97
C GLU A 168 14.50 9.21 14.87
N THR A 169 14.34 7.92 14.59
CA THR A 169 13.42 7.39 13.59
C THR A 169 12.84 6.06 14.05
N ASP A 170 11.59 5.80 13.70
CA ASP A 170 10.94 4.49 13.90
C ASP A 170 11.46 3.43 12.92
N GLY A 171 12.19 3.84 11.88
CA GLY A 171 12.68 2.99 10.82
C GLY A 171 13.89 2.15 11.20
N ILE A 172 13.98 0.98 10.61
CA ILE A 172 15.14 0.09 10.64
C ILE A 172 15.67 -0.06 9.22
N SER A 173 16.97 0.21 9.04
CA SER A 173 17.58 0.01 7.72
C SER A 173 17.42 -1.41 7.23
N PHE A 174 17.01 -1.56 5.97
CA PHE A 174 16.99 -2.84 5.26
C PHE A 174 18.14 -2.97 4.24
N LEU A 175 19.20 -2.18 4.40
CA LEU A 175 20.40 -2.28 3.54
C LEU A 175 21.00 -3.69 3.55
N PRO A 176 21.12 -4.40 4.69
CA PRO A 176 21.61 -5.79 4.71
C PRO A 176 20.77 -6.73 3.85
N VAL A 177 19.45 -6.57 3.79
CA VAL A 177 18.59 -7.37 2.89
C VAL A 177 18.87 -7.08 1.42
N ILE A 178 19.16 -5.81 1.08
CA ILE A 178 19.44 -5.39 -0.30
C ILE A 178 20.81 -5.92 -0.77
N THR A 179 21.83 -5.78 0.06
CA THR A 179 23.22 -6.12 -0.32
C THR A 179 23.55 -7.57 -0.06
N GLY A 180 22.89 -8.21 0.87
CA GLY A 180 23.26 -9.53 1.40
C GLY A 180 24.42 -9.48 2.38
N ASP A 181 24.84 -8.29 2.82
CA ASP A 181 25.97 -8.08 3.73
C ASP A 181 25.45 -7.64 5.12
N GLY A 182 25.92 -8.31 6.15
CA GLY A 182 25.56 -7.99 7.54
C GLY A 182 24.30 -8.69 8.04
N GLU A 183 23.90 -8.35 9.28
CA GLU A 183 22.72 -8.89 9.96
C GLU A 183 21.55 -7.94 9.81
N GLN A 184 20.42 -8.46 9.30
CA GLN A 184 19.20 -7.70 9.19
C GLN A 184 18.43 -7.68 10.52
N LYS A 185 18.28 -6.51 11.10
CA LYS A 185 17.42 -6.30 12.25
C LYS A 185 15.95 -6.35 11.83
N ALA A 186 15.10 -6.92 12.67
CA ALA A 186 13.66 -6.95 12.48
C ALA A 186 12.96 -5.93 13.39
N HIS A 187 11.82 -5.41 12.94
CA HIS A 187 10.93 -4.66 13.80
C HIS A 187 10.35 -5.56 14.91
N GLU A 188 10.32 -5.06 16.13
CA GLU A 188 9.58 -5.71 17.21
C GLU A 188 8.08 -5.70 16.92
N PHE A 189 7.60 -4.60 16.36
CA PHE A 189 6.22 -4.43 15.88
C PHE A 189 6.18 -3.40 14.75
N LEU A 190 5.09 -3.44 13.95
CA LEU A 190 4.68 -2.37 13.05
C LEU A 190 3.32 -1.82 13.52
N TYR A 191 3.11 -0.53 13.36
CA TYR A 191 1.95 0.19 13.83
C TYR A 191 1.32 1.05 12.73
N TRP A 192 -0.01 1.07 12.65
CA TRP A 192 -0.77 1.87 11.68
C TRP A 192 -2.01 2.47 12.33
N GLU A 193 -2.30 3.72 11.98
CA GLU A 193 -3.56 4.39 12.26
C GLU A 193 -4.20 4.96 10.99
N HIS A 194 -5.50 4.82 10.85
CA HIS A 194 -6.24 5.47 9.76
C HIS A 194 -7.72 5.62 10.10
N GLN A 195 -8.23 6.87 10.13
CA GLN A 195 -9.65 7.20 10.26
C GLN A 195 -10.38 6.44 11.39
N GLY A 196 -9.84 6.47 12.58
CA GLY A 196 -10.41 5.78 13.74
C GLY A 196 -10.23 4.28 13.74
N ASN A 197 -9.29 3.78 12.97
CA ASN A 197 -8.87 2.39 12.97
C ASN A 197 -7.39 2.32 13.31
N VAL A 198 -6.98 1.25 13.97
CA VAL A 198 -5.59 1.00 14.37
C VAL A 198 -5.24 -0.46 14.19
N ALA A 199 -4.02 -0.73 13.75
CA ALA A 199 -3.46 -2.06 13.67
C ALA A 199 -2.05 -2.13 14.22
N VAL A 200 -1.70 -3.28 14.79
CA VAL A 200 -0.35 -3.63 15.22
C VAL A 200 0.00 -5.00 14.69
N ARG A 201 1.18 -5.14 14.09
CA ARG A 201 1.76 -6.42 13.73
C ARG A 201 2.96 -6.72 14.60
N MET A 202 2.98 -7.90 15.21
CA MET A 202 4.07 -8.43 16.05
C MET A 202 4.47 -9.81 15.51
N GLY A 203 5.46 -9.85 14.62
CA GLY A 203 5.84 -11.09 13.93
C GLY A 203 4.66 -11.68 13.15
N ASP A 204 4.20 -12.87 13.55
CA ASP A 204 3.07 -13.58 12.95
C ASP A 204 1.70 -13.15 13.49
N TRP A 205 1.67 -12.29 14.48
CA TRP A 205 0.43 -11.81 15.09
C TRP A 205 0.04 -10.43 14.55
N LYS A 206 -1.23 -10.24 14.25
CA LYS A 206 -1.79 -8.96 13.87
C LYS A 206 -3.05 -8.67 14.66
N ALA A 207 -3.04 -7.54 15.34
CA ALA A 207 -4.16 -7.04 16.11
C ALA A 207 -4.77 -5.83 15.44
N ILE A 208 -6.11 -5.76 15.39
CA ILE A 208 -6.84 -4.67 14.72
C ILE A 208 -7.98 -4.20 15.63
N ARG A 209 -8.16 -2.88 15.71
CA ARG A 209 -9.36 -2.24 16.26
C ARG A 209 -9.92 -1.26 15.23
N THR A 210 -11.22 -1.29 15.04
CA THR A 210 -11.90 -0.45 14.06
C THR A 210 -13.06 0.31 14.66
N GLY A 211 -13.41 1.45 14.05
CA GLY A 211 -14.58 2.24 14.46
C GLY A 211 -14.40 3.06 15.74
N LEU A 212 -13.16 3.33 16.16
CA LEU A 212 -12.84 4.05 17.40
C LEU A 212 -13.35 5.50 17.43
N LEU A 213 -13.65 6.09 16.27
CA LEU A 213 -14.34 7.37 16.18
C LEU A 213 -15.80 7.30 16.64
N LYS A 214 -16.42 6.12 16.64
CA LYS A 214 -17.81 5.91 17.07
C LYS A 214 -17.86 5.27 18.45
N ASP A 215 -17.00 4.31 18.70
CA ASP A 215 -16.89 3.55 19.95
C ASP A 215 -15.43 3.40 20.36
N LYS A 216 -14.99 4.21 21.31
CA LYS A 216 -13.62 4.18 21.84
C LYS A 216 -13.27 2.84 22.50
N ASP A 217 -14.26 2.08 22.93
CA ASP A 217 -14.13 0.79 23.60
C ASP A 217 -14.34 -0.40 22.63
N ALA A 218 -14.43 -0.14 21.31
CA ALA A 218 -14.55 -1.19 20.31
C ALA A 218 -13.50 -2.30 20.52
N PRO A 219 -13.92 -3.59 20.44
CA PRO A 219 -13.05 -4.71 20.78
C PRO A 219 -11.86 -4.82 19.82
N LEU A 220 -10.76 -5.37 20.36
CA LEU A 220 -9.62 -5.81 19.56
C LEU A 220 -9.94 -7.17 18.95
N LYS A 221 -9.59 -7.34 17.68
CA LYS A 221 -9.49 -8.62 17.00
C LYS A 221 -8.04 -8.99 16.84
N LEU A 222 -7.72 -10.28 16.98
CA LEU A 222 -6.36 -10.81 16.86
C LEU A 222 -6.32 -11.96 15.86
N TYR A 223 -5.35 -11.92 14.97
CA TYR A 223 -5.14 -12.93 13.94
C TYR A 223 -3.73 -13.48 13.98
N ASN A 224 -3.58 -14.79 13.74
CA ASN A 224 -2.28 -15.38 13.45
C ASN A 224 -2.11 -15.47 11.93
N ILE A 225 -1.45 -14.46 11.36
CA ILE A 225 -1.36 -14.28 9.90
C ILE A 225 -0.40 -15.26 9.20
N SER A 226 0.33 -16.09 9.95
CA SER A 226 1.11 -17.18 9.35
C SER A 226 0.23 -18.38 8.98
N SER A 227 -0.90 -18.57 9.67
CA SER A 227 -1.87 -19.65 9.42
C SER A 227 -3.22 -19.15 8.90
N ASP A 228 -3.52 -17.85 9.04
CA ASP A 228 -4.75 -17.20 8.64
C ASP A 228 -4.40 -15.90 7.87
N VAL A 229 -3.87 -16.10 6.67
CA VAL A 229 -3.40 -15.00 5.80
C VAL A 229 -4.52 -14.03 5.41
N ALA A 230 -5.77 -14.50 5.40
CA ALA A 230 -6.96 -13.71 5.10
C ALA A 230 -7.56 -12.99 6.32
N GLU A 231 -7.00 -13.17 7.52
CA GLU A 231 -7.44 -12.47 8.75
C GLU A 231 -8.95 -12.65 9.02
N VAL A 232 -9.45 -13.88 8.93
CA VAL A 232 -10.88 -14.20 9.10
C VAL A 232 -11.20 -14.80 10.48
N ASN A 233 -10.24 -15.42 11.14
CA ASN A 233 -10.44 -16.12 12.40
C ASN A 233 -9.91 -15.29 13.58
N ASP A 234 -10.80 -14.57 14.25
CA ASP A 234 -10.44 -13.82 15.46
C ASP A 234 -10.15 -14.79 16.62
N VAL A 235 -8.90 -14.78 17.06
CA VAL A 235 -8.40 -15.62 18.15
C VAL A 235 -8.02 -14.85 19.41
N ALA A 236 -8.49 -13.59 19.56
CA ALA A 236 -8.18 -12.75 20.72
C ALA A 236 -8.53 -13.39 22.05
N ALA A 237 -9.71 -14.02 22.15
CA ALA A 237 -10.15 -14.71 23.37
C ALA A 237 -9.30 -15.94 23.74
N LEU A 238 -8.64 -16.56 22.76
CA LEU A 238 -7.76 -17.71 22.94
C LEU A 238 -6.31 -17.30 23.26
N ASN A 239 -5.94 -16.04 23.04
CA ASN A 239 -4.59 -15.52 23.22
C ASN A 239 -4.60 -14.17 23.97
N PRO A 240 -5.12 -14.12 25.21
CA PRO A 240 -5.35 -12.88 25.94
C PRO A 240 -4.06 -12.11 26.25
N GLU A 241 -2.94 -12.79 26.44
CA GLU A 241 -1.65 -12.15 26.70
C GLU A 241 -1.13 -11.42 25.47
N ILE A 242 -1.29 -11.99 24.28
CA ILE A 242 -0.88 -11.36 23.01
C ILE A 242 -1.81 -10.19 22.70
N ALA A 243 -3.12 -10.33 22.91
CA ALA A 243 -4.08 -9.25 22.77
C ALA A 243 -3.78 -8.10 23.73
N ALA A 244 -3.40 -8.39 25.00
CA ALA A 244 -3.01 -7.37 25.96
C ALA A 244 -1.73 -6.63 25.54
N LYS A 245 -0.70 -7.35 25.07
CA LYS A 245 0.53 -6.75 24.53
C LYS A 245 0.24 -5.82 23.34
N ALA A 246 -0.63 -6.25 22.42
CA ALA A 246 -1.03 -5.40 21.30
C ALA A 246 -1.76 -4.13 21.74
N MET A 247 -2.66 -4.24 22.71
CA MET A 247 -3.36 -3.07 23.30
C MET A 247 -2.40 -2.09 23.96
N GLU A 248 -1.37 -2.59 24.63
CA GLU A 248 -0.34 -1.77 25.24
C GLU A 248 0.46 -0.99 24.17
N ILE A 249 0.88 -1.66 23.10
CA ILE A 249 1.53 -1.01 21.96
C ILE A 249 0.61 0.04 21.35
N MET A 250 -0.64 -0.30 21.04
CA MET A 250 -1.61 0.65 20.47
C MET A 250 -1.77 1.90 21.32
N LYS A 251 -1.73 1.77 22.65
CA LYS A 251 -1.84 2.91 23.55
C LYS A 251 -0.54 3.74 23.62
N ARG A 252 0.62 3.09 23.58
CA ARG A 252 1.93 3.73 23.70
C ARG A 252 2.31 4.51 22.45
N GLU A 253 2.06 3.90 21.27
CA GLU A 253 2.47 4.46 19.97
C GLU A 253 1.51 5.53 19.45
N HIS A 254 0.28 5.58 19.98
CA HIS A 254 -0.69 6.57 19.58
C HIS A 254 -0.22 8.00 19.94
N THR A 255 -0.17 8.86 18.93
CA THR A 255 0.07 10.29 19.09
C THR A 255 -1.18 11.08 18.69
N VAL A 256 -1.69 11.91 19.62
CA VAL A 256 -2.90 12.71 19.36
C VAL A 256 -2.69 13.62 18.17
N ASN A 257 -3.57 13.47 17.17
CA ASN A 257 -3.60 14.33 16.00
C ASN A 257 -5.02 14.83 15.74
N HIS A 258 -5.22 16.13 15.87
CA HIS A 258 -6.55 16.74 15.70
C HIS A 258 -7.08 16.73 14.26
N ASP A 259 -6.21 16.66 13.27
CA ASP A 259 -6.60 16.63 11.85
C ASP A 259 -6.87 15.18 11.38
N TYR A 260 -6.20 14.20 12.02
CA TYR A 260 -6.37 12.76 11.78
C TYR A 260 -6.63 12.00 13.09
N PRO A 261 -7.76 12.25 13.76
CA PRO A 261 -8.02 11.71 15.10
C PRO A 261 -8.27 10.21 15.07
N LEU A 262 -7.71 9.49 16.05
CA LEU A 262 -8.04 8.09 16.31
C LEU A 262 -9.36 7.99 17.08
N TYR A 263 -9.57 8.89 18.04
CA TYR A 263 -10.78 8.95 18.86
C TYR A 263 -11.58 10.23 18.61
N ALA A 264 -12.90 10.16 18.73
CA ALA A 264 -13.76 11.34 18.53
C ALA A 264 -13.43 12.51 19.47
N SER A 265 -12.91 12.22 20.68
CA SER A 265 -12.48 13.23 21.66
C SER A 265 -11.29 14.07 21.21
N GLU A 266 -10.56 13.65 20.23
CA GLU A 266 -9.35 14.31 19.70
C GLU A 266 -9.65 15.32 18.59
N ARG A 267 -10.89 15.35 18.08
CA ARG A 267 -11.28 16.33 17.06
C ARG A 267 -11.15 17.74 17.58
N LYS A 268 -10.67 18.66 16.73
CA LYS A 268 -10.79 20.10 17.01
C LYS A 268 -12.25 20.44 17.26
N LYS A 269 -12.52 21.14 18.37
CA LYS A 269 -13.83 21.68 18.68
C LYS A 269 -14.16 22.87 17.79
#